data_342695c7f3fdfd0642a87263ec646074
#
_entry.id   342695c7f3fdfd0642a87263ec646074
#
_cell.length_a   1.000
_cell.length_b   1.000
_cell.length_c   1.000
_cell.angle_alpha   90.00
_cell.angle_beta   90.00
_cell.angle_gamma   90.00
#
_symmetry.space_group_name_H-M   'P 1'
#
loop_
_entity.id
_entity.type
_entity.pdbx_description
1 polymer ?
#
loop_
_entity_poly.entity_id
_entity_poly.type
_entity_poly.pdbx_seq_one_letter_code
_entity_poly.pdbx_strand_id
1 'polypeptide(L)'
;MTEYVYDMSDPERDALTEHFLSTKRLGCGRFACFAIEGTDPFANIARQLEREVFEASWGNDSVTMKQEYGPYDESSLFFMVVDTQDKVPAAALRMIRNSPVGLKTIVDLDDCQKSPIAPTAIPVDEVMRHHGIDDLDRCWDGATAAIPRRYRRKLAATHVHLMRIMALAAMREDIQHFVAVLDAPVVRVARDILGLPLIPLAGTPPFTHMDAPNNQAVYAHVPSLLGLAGRRNRKVGQRIKASFADEALPSPDQFAAR
;
A
#
# COMPACT_ATOMS: atom_id res chain seq x y z
N MET A 1 22.73 8.19 -6.84
CA MET A 1 21.29 8.32 -7.07
C MET A 1 20.75 6.93 -7.33
N THR A 2 19.78 6.48 -6.55
CA THR A 2 19.12 5.19 -6.80
C THR A 2 18.30 5.31 -8.09
N GLU A 3 18.47 4.38 -9.02
CA GLU A 3 17.64 4.33 -10.22
C GLU A 3 16.31 3.64 -9.88
N TYR A 4 15.20 4.32 -10.17
CA TYR A 4 13.85 3.78 -9.97
C TYR A 4 13.42 2.99 -11.22
N VAL A 5 13.40 1.65 -11.11
CA VAL A 5 13.19 0.73 -12.21
C VAL A 5 11.79 0.13 -12.17
N TYR A 6 11.08 0.21 -13.32
CA TYR A 6 9.73 -0.34 -13.52
C TYR A 6 9.65 -1.39 -14.63
N ASP A 7 10.77 -1.71 -15.30
CA ASP A 7 10.84 -2.63 -16.46
C ASP A 7 11.96 -3.67 -16.33
N MET A 8 12.14 -4.18 -15.12
CA MET A 8 13.07 -5.26 -14.85
C MET A 8 12.60 -6.57 -15.46
N SER A 9 13.50 -7.34 -16.04
CA SER A 9 13.19 -8.69 -16.50
C SER A 9 12.97 -9.67 -15.34
N ASP A 10 12.25 -10.77 -15.57
CA ASP A 10 12.03 -11.79 -14.54
C ASP A 10 13.32 -12.33 -13.92
N PRO A 11 14.39 -12.67 -14.70
CA PRO A 11 15.65 -13.11 -14.13
C PRO A 11 16.34 -12.05 -13.25
N GLU A 12 16.28 -10.78 -13.64
CA GLU A 12 16.85 -9.67 -12.85
C GLU A 12 16.08 -9.47 -11.55
N ARG A 13 14.74 -9.50 -11.59
CA ARG A 13 13.89 -9.43 -10.40
C ARG A 13 14.18 -10.59 -9.45
N ASP A 14 14.27 -11.81 -9.96
CA ASP A 14 14.49 -13.00 -9.15
C ASP A 14 15.90 -12.98 -8.53
N ALA A 15 16.94 -12.58 -9.28
CA ALA A 15 18.28 -12.38 -8.75
C ALA A 15 18.33 -11.30 -7.67
N LEU A 16 17.64 -10.16 -7.88
CA LEU A 16 17.55 -9.09 -6.89
C LEU A 16 16.80 -9.54 -5.63
N THR A 17 15.74 -10.34 -5.80
CA THR A 17 14.98 -10.91 -4.68
C THR A 17 15.84 -11.90 -3.88
N GLU A 18 16.59 -12.76 -4.55
CA GLU A 18 17.51 -13.69 -3.86
C GLU A 18 18.61 -12.95 -3.10
N HIS A 19 19.19 -11.92 -3.72
CA HIS A 19 20.17 -11.07 -3.06
C HIS A 19 19.55 -10.36 -1.83
N PHE A 20 18.35 -9.78 -1.96
CA PHE A 20 17.63 -9.18 -0.84
C PHE A 20 17.46 -10.17 0.32
N LEU A 21 16.96 -11.37 0.05
CA LEU A 21 16.74 -12.39 1.07
C LEU A 21 18.05 -12.81 1.76
N SER A 22 19.18 -12.83 1.04
CA SER A 22 20.48 -13.16 1.61
C SER A 22 20.97 -12.13 2.64
N THR A 23 20.48 -10.91 2.58
CA THR A 23 20.80 -9.81 3.52
C THR A 23 19.92 -9.80 4.76
N LYS A 24 18.88 -10.64 4.83
CA LYS A 24 17.86 -10.61 5.90
C LYS A 24 17.92 -11.85 6.78
N ARG A 25 17.59 -11.69 8.06
CA ARG A 25 17.29 -12.82 8.93
C ARG A 25 15.85 -13.27 8.64
N LEU A 26 15.71 -14.48 8.11
CA LEU A 26 14.41 -15.07 7.82
C LEU A 26 13.95 -15.92 9.01
N GLY A 27 12.66 -15.80 9.38
CA GLY A 27 12.00 -16.72 10.28
C GLY A 27 11.70 -18.07 9.60
N CYS A 28 11.15 -19.02 10.36
CA CYS A 28 10.82 -20.36 9.84
C CYS A 28 9.58 -20.42 8.94
N GLY A 29 8.88 -19.30 8.74
CA GLY A 29 7.65 -19.23 7.94
C GLY A 29 7.91 -19.20 6.44
N ARG A 30 6.94 -19.71 5.65
CA ARG A 30 6.98 -19.64 4.19
C ARG A 30 6.95 -18.19 3.67
N PHE A 31 6.29 -17.28 4.38
CA PHE A 31 6.17 -15.89 3.99
C PHE A 31 6.94 -15.00 4.95
N ALA A 32 7.79 -14.15 4.42
CA ALA A 32 8.45 -13.08 5.15
C ALA A 32 7.93 -11.72 4.68
N CYS A 33 7.85 -10.75 5.58
CA CYS A 33 7.30 -9.44 5.32
C CYS A 33 8.30 -8.35 5.67
N PHE A 34 8.44 -7.37 4.79
CA PHE A 34 9.45 -6.32 4.89
C PHE A 34 8.84 -4.95 4.62
N ALA A 35 9.30 -3.94 5.35
CA ALA A 35 9.12 -2.53 5.01
C ALA A 35 10.40 -2.04 4.33
N ILE A 36 10.28 -1.41 3.17
CA ILE A 36 11.41 -1.00 2.32
C ILE A 36 11.17 0.45 1.90
N GLU A 37 12.12 1.32 2.20
CA GLU A 37 12.06 2.72 1.76
C GLU A 37 12.11 2.81 0.24
N GLY A 38 11.38 3.75 -0.35
CA GLY A 38 11.36 3.95 -1.80
C GLY A 38 12.73 4.25 -2.40
N THR A 39 13.62 4.85 -1.61
CA THR A 39 15.01 5.13 -2.00
C THR A 39 15.94 3.92 -1.91
N ASP A 40 15.51 2.82 -1.26
CA ASP A 40 16.29 1.59 -1.21
C ASP A 40 16.27 0.88 -2.58
N PRO A 41 17.41 0.45 -3.14
CA PRO A 41 17.45 -0.29 -4.41
C PRO A 41 16.55 -1.53 -4.44
N PHE A 42 16.33 -2.19 -3.31
CA PHE A 42 15.44 -3.36 -3.22
C PHE A 42 13.95 -3.00 -3.37
N ALA A 43 13.56 -1.74 -3.26
CA ALA A 43 12.20 -1.30 -3.57
C ALA A 43 11.83 -1.53 -5.05
N ASN A 44 12.82 -1.66 -5.93
CA ASN A 44 12.59 -2.01 -7.34
C ASN A 44 11.93 -3.38 -7.52
N ILE A 45 12.10 -4.32 -6.57
CA ILE A 45 11.35 -5.59 -6.57
C ILE A 45 9.84 -5.34 -6.44
N ALA A 46 9.46 -4.44 -5.55
CA ALA A 46 8.05 -4.08 -5.34
C ALA A 46 7.48 -3.29 -6.52
N ARG A 47 8.24 -2.32 -7.09
CA ARG A 47 7.86 -1.58 -8.29
C ARG A 47 7.60 -2.49 -9.48
N GLN A 48 8.49 -3.46 -9.69
CA GLN A 48 8.33 -4.45 -10.74
C GLN A 48 7.07 -5.28 -10.55
N LEU A 49 6.81 -5.74 -9.31
CA LEU A 49 5.59 -6.50 -8.99
C LEU A 49 4.32 -5.67 -9.20
N GLU A 50 4.33 -4.38 -8.83
CA GLU A 50 3.23 -3.45 -9.10
C GLU A 50 2.96 -3.36 -10.60
N ARG A 51 3.99 -3.08 -11.41
CA ARG A 51 3.88 -2.99 -12.87
C ARG A 51 3.30 -4.27 -13.45
N GLU A 52 3.82 -5.45 -13.10
CA GLU A 52 3.33 -6.73 -13.60
C GLU A 52 1.83 -6.95 -13.31
N VAL A 53 1.40 -6.61 -12.09
CA VAL A 53 0.00 -6.79 -11.69
C VAL A 53 -0.92 -5.77 -12.36
N PHE A 54 -0.47 -4.52 -12.50
CA PHE A 54 -1.26 -3.45 -13.10
C PHE A 54 -1.35 -3.63 -14.63
N GLU A 55 -0.25 -4.00 -15.29
CA GLU A 55 -0.26 -4.32 -16.72
C GLU A 55 -1.18 -5.51 -17.03
N ALA A 56 -1.08 -6.60 -16.26
CA ALA A 56 -1.95 -7.77 -16.44
C ALA A 56 -3.43 -7.53 -16.12
N SER A 57 -3.75 -6.50 -15.33
CA SER A 57 -5.12 -6.20 -14.91
C SER A 57 -5.78 -5.09 -15.72
N TRP A 58 -5.01 -4.07 -16.10
CA TRP A 58 -5.52 -2.84 -16.71
C TRP A 58 -4.69 -2.33 -17.90
N GLY A 59 -3.61 -3.02 -18.29
CA GLY A 59 -2.74 -2.61 -19.40
C GLY A 59 -1.73 -1.51 -19.05
N ASN A 60 -1.58 -1.15 -17.78
CA ASN A 60 -0.66 -0.09 -17.35
C ASN A 60 0.79 -0.61 -17.40
N ASP A 61 1.52 -0.20 -18.41
CA ASP A 61 2.92 -0.57 -18.65
C ASP A 61 3.91 0.19 -17.73
N SER A 62 5.20 -0.07 -17.91
CA SER A 62 6.28 0.57 -17.14
C SER A 62 6.31 2.09 -17.32
N VAL A 63 5.98 2.59 -18.49
CA VAL A 63 5.95 4.03 -18.80
C VAL A 63 4.83 4.69 -18.04
N THR A 64 3.62 4.12 -18.09
CA THR A 64 2.44 4.57 -17.36
C THR A 64 2.69 4.58 -15.85
N MET A 65 3.22 3.47 -15.32
CA MET A 65 3.51 3.35 -13.88
C MET A 65 4.56 4.37 -13.42
N LYS A 66 5.61 4.60 -14.22
CA LYS A 66 6.66 5.59 -13.93
C LYS A 66 6.13 7.03 -13.99
N GLN A 67 5.27 7.34 -14.95
CA GLN A 67 4.63 8.66 -15.04
C GLN A 67 3.73 8.93 -13.85
N GLU A 68 2.95 7.94 -13.43
CA GLU A 68 1.95 8.07 -12.37
C GLU A 68 2.57 8.10 -10.97
N TYR A 69 3.55 7.24 -10.70
CA TYR A 69 4.11 7.06 -9.36
C TYR A 69 5.54 7.56 -9.18
N GLY A 70 6.27 7.81 -10.28
CA GLY A 70 7.66 8.27 -10.23
C GLY A 70 7.88 9.54 -9.40
N PRO A 71 7.00 10.57 -9.48
CA PRO A 71 7.12 11.77 -8.65
C PRO A 71 7.11 11.47 -7.14
N TYR A 72 6.54 10.33 -6.72
CA TYR A 72 6.36 9.92 -5.34
C TYR A 72 7.35 8.87 -4.87
N ASP A 73 8.28 8.42 -5.73
CA ASP A 73 9.19 7.31 -5.41
C ASP A 73 10.04 7.57 -4.16
N GLU A 74 10.54 8.79 -3.97
CA GLU A 74 11.36 9.16 -2.80
C GLU A 74 10.56 9.17 -1.50
N SER A 75 9.28 9.51 -1.54
CA SER A 75 8.39 9.52 -0.39
C SER A 75 7.64 8.21 -0.18
N SER A 76 7.87 7.20 -1.02
CA SER A 76 7.22 5.90 -0.92
C SER A 76 7.83 5.02 0.16
N LEU A 77 6.95 4.26 0.84
CA LEU A 77 7.28 3.14 1.70
C LEU A 77 6.58 1.90 1.15
N PHE A 78 7.37 0.88 0.80
CA PHE A 78 6.83 -0.37 0.31
C PHE A 78 6.73 -1.41 1.43
N PHE A 79 5.58 -2.05 1.53
CA PHE A 79 5.40 -3.26 2.31
C PHE A 79 5.38 -4.45 1.36
N MET A 80 6.37 -5.32 1.46
CA MET A 80 6.53 -6.45 0.56
C MET A 80 6.46 -7.77 1.32
N VAL A 81 5.68 -8.71 0.80
CA VAL A 81 5.66 -10.11 1.24
C VAL A 81 6.43 -10.94 0.21
N VAL A 82 7.38 -11.73 0.68
CA VAL A 82 8.16 -12.65 -0.15
C VAL A 82 7.83 -14.09 0.23
N ASP A 83 7.58 -14.94 -0.75
CA ASP A 83 7.56 -16.39 -0.58
C ASP A 83 9.00 -16.88 -0.48
N THR A 84 9.43 -17.24 0.72
CA THR A 84 10.83 -17.61 1.00
C THR A 84 11.22 -18.98 0.43
N GLN A 85 10.24 -19.83 0.11
CA GLN A 85 10.48 -21.14 -0.51
C GLN A 85 10.73 -20.97 -2.01
N ASP A 86 9.87 -20.21 -2.67
CA ASP A 86 9.96 -19.96 -4.12
C ASP A 86 10.91 -18.77 -4.43
N LYS A 87 11.35 -18.02 -3.40
CA LYS A 87 12.23 -16.83 -3.48
C LYS A 87 11.70 -15.75 -4.43
N VAL A 88 10.40 -15.51 -4.42
CA VAL A 88 9.73 -14.55 -5.30
C VAL A 88 8.81 -13.62 -4.50
N PRO A 89 8.59 -12.38 -4.97
CA PRO A 89 7.63 -11.49 -4.33
C PRO A 89 6.20 -12.04 -4.47
N ALA A 90 5.47 -12.06 -3.36
CA ALA A 90 4.12 -12.60 -3.27
C ALA A 90 3.05 -11.52 -3.17
N ALA A 91 3.41 -10.36 -2.61
CA ALA A 91 2.55 -9.17 -2.56
C ALA A 91 3.39 -7.92 -2.32
N ALA A 92 2.92 -6.78 -2.79
CA ALA A 92 3.45 -5.46 -2.46
C ALA A 92 2.30 -4.48 -2.21
N LEU A 93 2.56 -3.51 -1.33
CA LEU A 93 1.68 -2.41 -1.00
C LEU A 93 2.55 -1.16 -0.91
N ARG A 94 2.20 -0.10 -1.65
CA ARG A 94 2.88 1.19 -1.60
C ARG A 94 2.08 2.16 -0.75
N MET A 95 2.75 2.74 0.24
CA MET A 95 2.30 3.95 0.93
C MET A 95 3.15 5.12 0.49
N ILE A 96 2.53 6.27 0.27
CA ILE A 96 3.19 7.54 0.01
C ILE A 96 3.07 8.38 1.28
N ARG A 97 4.20 8.87 1.77
CA ARG A 97 4.28 9.86 2.85
C ARG A 97 4.13 11.26 2.26
N ASN A 98 3.70 12.21 3.07
CA ASN A 98 3.69 13.60 2.67
C ASN A 98 5.10 14.07 2.26
N SER A 99 5.16 14.93 1.27
CA SER A 99 6.39 15.47 0.68
C SER A 99 6.07 16.80 -0.01
N PRO A 100 7.05 17.52 -0.55
CA PRO A 100 6.78 18.71 -1.35
C PRO A 100 5.88 18.45 -2.58
N VAL A 101 5.79 17.20 -3.05
CA VAL A 101 4.85 16.79 -4.11
C VAL A 101 3.43 16.60 -3.58
N GLY A 102 3.26 16.43 -2.26
CA GLY A 102 2.01 16.15 -1.59
C GLY A 102 1.67 14.65 -1.52
N LEU A 103 0.46 14.35 -1.09
CA LEU A 103 -0.16 13.02 -1.10
C LEU A 103 -0.91 12.83 -2.42
N LYS A 104 -0.60 11.77 -3.17
CA LYS A 104 -1.09 11.55 -4.53
C LYS A 104 -2.61 11.67 -4.65
N THR A 105 -3.36 10.95 -3.81
CA THR A 105 -4.83 10.96 -3.85
C THR A 105 -5.40 12.37 -3.62
N ILE A 106 -4.80 13.16 -2.72
CA ILE A 106 -5.25 14.53 -2.43
C ILE A 106 -4.87 15.46 -3.58
N VAL A 107 -3.65 15.33 -4.13
CA VAL A 107 -3.19 16.12 -5.28
C VAL A 107 -4.03 15.84 -6.52
N ASP A 108 -4.38 14.58 -6.78
CA ASP A 108 -5.24 14.20 -7.91
C ASP A 108 -6.66 14.75 -7.77
N LEU A 109 -7.18 14.91 -6.54
CA LEU A 109 -8.49 15.54 -6.30
C LEU A 109 -8.46 17.07 -6.48
N ASP A 110 -7.34 17.71 -6.17
CA ASP A 110 -7.15 19.16 -6.35
C ASP A 110 -6.94 19.54 -7.83
N ASP A 111 -6.36 18.61 -8.63
CA ASP A 111 -6.12 18.81 -10.06
C ASP A 111 -7.20 18.17 -10.93
N CYS A 112 -8.29 18.93 -11.17
CA CYS A 112 -9.39 18.47 -12.03
C CYS A 112 -9.01 18.23 -13.50
N GLN A 113 -7.83 18.65 -13.96
CA GLN A 113 -7.33 18.36 -15.30
C GLN A 113 -6.67 16.99 -15.38
N LYS A 114 -6.06 16.53 -14.29
CA LYS A 114 -5.45 15.20 -14.21
C LYS A 114 -6.44 14.10 -13.91
N SER A 115 -7.54 14.45 -13.29
CA SER A 115 -8.49 13.44 -12.86
C SER A 115 -9.93 13.88 -13.18
N PRO A 116 -10.63 13.13 -14.05
CA PRO A 116 -12.08 13.29 -14.19
C PRO A 116 -12.84 12.82 -12.94
N ILE A 117 -12.17 12.76 -11.79
CA ILE A 117 -12.65 12.23 -10.51
C ILE A 117 -13.80 13.04 -9.95
N ALA A 118 -13.72 14.35 -10.08
CA ALA A 118 -14.78 15.23 -9.62
C ALA A 118 -15.14 16.23 -10.73
N PRO A 119 -16.41 16.55 -10.90
CA PRO A 119 -16.82 17.64 -11.78
C PRO A 119 -16.22 18.99 -11.36
N THR A 120 -15.67 19.07 -10.16
CA THR A 120 -14.97 20.24 -9.58
C THR A 120 -13.78 19.75 -8.75
N ALA A 121 -12.65 20.45 -8.85
CA ALA A 121 -11.51 20.24 -7.97
C ALA A 121 -11.93 20.37 -6.51
N ILE A 122 -11.37 19.51 -5.65
CA ILE A 122 -11.57 19.60 -4.20
C ILE A 122 -10.26 20.09 -3.60
N PRO A 123 -10.20 21.33 -3.12
CA PRO A 123 -8.98 21.88 -2.54
C PRO A 123 -8.46 21.06 -1.37
N VAL A 124 -7.14 20.97 -1.23
CA VAL A 124 -6.45 20.25 -0.13
C VAL A 124 -7.01 20.67 1.22
N ASP A 125 -7.19 21.98 1.46
CA ASP A 125 -7.72 22.51 2.72
C ASP A 125 -9.16 22.05 3.01
N GLU A 126 -9.94 21.80 1.98
CA GLU A 126 -11.30 21.28 2.13
C GLU A 126 -11.28 19.82 2.54
N VAL A 127 -10.41 19.00 1.93
CA VAL A 127 -10.19 17.61 2.33
C VAL A 127 -9.75 17.54 3.80
N MET A 128 -8.75 18.32 4.17
CA MET A 128 -8.22 18.39 5.53
C MET A 128 -9.31 18.75 6.54
N ARG A 129 -10.04 19.84 6.28
CA ARG A 129 -11.13 20.31 7.16
C ARG A 129 -12.26 19.28 7.28
N HIS A 130 -12.65 18.63 6.16
CA HIS A 130 -13.74 17.66 6.14
C HIS A 130 -13.45 16.44 7.04
N HIS A 131 -12.20 16.01 7.07
CA HIS A 131 -11.78 14.81 7.82
C HIS A 131 -11.05 15.11 9.13
N GLY A 132 -10.88 16.39 9.48
CA GLY A 132 -10.14 16.78 10.69
C GLY A 132 -8.67 16.40 10.61
N ILE A 133 -8.06 16.44 9.41
CA ILE A 133 -6.64 16.24 9.22
C ILE A 133 -5.94 17.55 9.59
N ASP A 134 -5.21 17.55 10.67
CA ASP A 134 -4.47 18.73 11.16
C ASP A 134 -3.03 18.77 10.63
N ASP A 135 -2.48 17.62 10.26
CA ASP A 135 -1.11 17.45 9.80
C ASP A 135 -1.02 16.36 8.73
N LEU A 136 -0.59 16.72 7.52
CA LEU A 136 -0.41 15.78 6.42
C LEU A 136 0.80 14.84 6.63
N ASP A 137 1.76 15.21 7.48
CA ASP A 137 2.89 14.33 7.81
C ASP A 137 2.42 13.11 8.65
N ARG A 138 1.22 13.21 9.25
CA ARG A 138 0.55 12.11 9.96
C ARG A 138 -0.47 11.38 9.08
N CYS A 139 -0.43 11.59 7.77
CA CYS A 139 -1.31 10.95 6.80
C CYS A 139 -0.50 10.10 5.81
N TRP A 140 -0.93 8.88 5.59
CA TRP A 140 -0.43 8.04 4.51
C TRP A 140 -1.43 7.94 3.36
N ASP A 141 -0.90 7.89 2.15
CA ASP A 141 -1.66 7.61 0.94
C ASP A 141 -1.37 6.19 0.46
N GLY A 142 -2.39 5.33 0.48
CA GLY A 142 -2.34 3.97 -0.05
C GLY A 142 -2.43 3.98 -1.56
N ALA A 143 -1.28 4.00 -2.22
CA ALA A 143 -1.19 4.23 -3.65
C ALA A 143 -1.45 2.98 -4.49
N THR A 144 -0.83 1.84 -4.13
CA THR A 144 -0.98 0.59 -4.87
C THR A 144 -1.08 -0.62 -3.96
N ALA A 145 -1.78 -1.67 -4.45
CA ALA A 145 -1.80 -2.98 -3.83
C ALA A 145 -1.67 -4.05 -4.93
N ALA A 146 -0.53 -4.70 -5.00
CA ALA A 146 -0.19 -5.67 -6.03
C ALA A 146 -0.10 -7.09 -5.47
N ILE A 147 -0.99 -7.98 -5.93
CA ILE A 147 -0.98 -9.39 -5.57
C ILE A 147 -1.15 -10.23 -6.84
N PRO A 148 -0.12 -10.97 -7.26
CA PRO A 148 -0.19 -11.84 -8.42
C PRO A 148 -1.31 -12.87 -8.32
N ARG A 149 -1.91 -13.25 -9.45
CA ARG A 149 -3.03 -14.22 -9.51
C ARG A 149 -2.75 -15.51 -8.75
N ARG A 150 -1.51 -16.02 -8.79
CA ARG A 150 -1.09 -17.26 -8.09
C ARG A 150 -1.21 -17.16 -6.57
N TYR A 151 -1.14 -15.96 -6.00
CA TYR A 151 -1.26 -15.70 -4.57
C TYR A 151 -2.64 -15.22 -4.13
N ARG A 152 -3.53 -14.83 -5.07
CA ARG A 152 -4.90 -14.37 -4.74
C ARG A 152 -5.73 -15.41 -4.03
N ARG A 153 -5.52 -16.71 -4.30
CA ARG A 153 -6.19 -17.81 -3.56
C ARG A 153 -5.63 -18.04 -2.16
N LYS A 154 -4.42 -17.55 -1.87
CA LYS A 154 -3.76 -17.58 -0.56
C LYS A 154 -3.93 -16.26 0.20
N LEU A 155 -4.88 -15.46 -0.22
CA LEU A 155 -5.18 -14.09 0.22
C LEU A 155 -5.12 -13.90 1.75
N ALA A 156 -5.63 -14.87 2.51
CA ALA A 156 -5.67 -14.75 3.97
C ALA A 156 -4.26 -14.65 4.60
N ALA A 157 -3.26 -15.32 4.04
CA ALA A 157 -1.91 -15.28 4.59
C ALA A 157 -1.18 -13.99 4.18
N THR A 158 -1.14 -13.68 2.87
CA THR A 158 -0.42 -12.50 2.37
C THR A 158 -1.02 -11.18 2.86
N HIS A 159 -2.36 -11.07 2.90
CA HIS A 159 -3.04 -9.87 3.40
C HIS A 159 -2.82 -9.65 4.90
N VAL A 160 -2.89 -10.70 5.71
CA VAL A 160 -2.66 -10.59 7.15
C VAL A 160 -1.23 -10.10 7.41
N HIS A 161 -0.25 -10.58 6.67
CA HIS A 161 1.14 -10.12 6.80
C HIS A 161 1.31 -8.66 6.39
N LEU A 162 0.71 -8.24 5.24
CA LEU A 162 0.74 -6.84 4.80
C LEU A 162 0.06 -5.91 5.79
N MET A 163 -1.17 -6.25 6.20
CA MET A 163 -1.91 -5.42 7.16
C MET A 163 -1.19 -5.27 8.49
N ARG A 164 -0.54 -6.34 8.95
CA ARG A 164 0.21 -6.33 10.19
C ARG A 164 1.41 -5.40 10.12
N ILE A 165 2.29 -5.56 9.10
CA ILE A 165 3.49 -4.74 8.99
C ILE A 165 3.13 -3.27 8.76
N MET A 166 2.11 -3.00 7.95
CA MET A 166 1.57 -1.67 7.75
C MET A 166 1.09 -1.04 9.06
N ALA A 167 0.30 -1.79 9.85
CA ALA A 167 -0.19 -1.29 11.13
C ALA A 167 0.94 -0.98 12.11
N LEU A 168 1.96 -1.85 12.20
CA LEU A 168 3.12 -1.63 13.06
C LEU A 168 3.92 -0.40 12.63
N ALA A 169 4.12 -0.22 11.33
CA ALA A 169 4.82 0.94 10.81
C ALA A 169 4.02 2.23 11.02
N ALA A 170 2.70 2.21 10.78
CA ALA A 170 1.81 3.35 11.03
C ALA A 170 1.84 3.78 12.52
N MET A 171 1.83 2.82 13.44
CA MET A 171 1.96 3.11 14.88
C MET A 171 3.31 3.74 15.24
N ARG A 172 4.40 3.32 14.59
CA ARG A 172 5.75 3.87 14.84
C ARG A 172 5.92 5.28 14.33
N GLU A 173 5.32 5.57 13.17
CA GLU A 173 5.37 6.89 12.53
C GLU A 173 4.24 7.80 13.02
N ASP A 174 3.47 7.38 14.04
CA ASP A 174 2.30 8.12 14.60
C ASP A 174 1.29 8.54 13.52
N ILE A 175 1.06 7.67 12.54
CA ILE A 175 0.12 7.92 11.45
C ILE A 175 -1.31 7.87 11.98
N GLN A 176 -2.04 8.94 11.80
CA GLN A 176 -3.42 9.10 12.27
C GLN A 176 -4.44 8.96 11.13
N HIS A 177 -4.04 9.27 9.91
CA HIS A 177 -4.93 9.39 8.77
C HIS A 177 -4.45 8.49 7.63
N PHE A 178 -5.39 7.97 6.88
CA PHE A 178 -5.15 7.18 5.69
C PHE A 178 -6.09 7.64 4.58
N VAL A 179 -5.55 7.89 3.42
CA VAL A 179 -6.29 8.15 2.19
C VAL A 179 -5.87 7.14 1.11
N ALA A 180 -6.73 6.83 0.17
CA ALA A 180 -6.41 5.97 -0.96
C ALA A 180 -7.46 6.09 -2.06
N VAL A 181 -7.08 5.73 -3.29
CA VAL A 181 -8.04 5.38 -4.33
C VAL A 181 -8.13 3.86 -4.42
N LEU A 182 -9.30 3.31 -4.17
CA LEU A 182 -9.53 1.86 -4.14
C LEU A 182 -10.60 1.47 -5.16
N ASP A 183 -10.44 0.32 -5.81
CA ASP A 183 -11.47 -0.24 -6.67
C ASP A 183 -12.67 -0.77 -5.85
N ALA A 184 -13.85 -0.84 -6.46
CA ALA A 184 -15.07 -1.25 -5.78
C ALA A 184 -15.00 -2.67 -5.14
N PRO A 185 -14.35 -3.68 -5.74
CA PRO A 185 -14.09 -4.96 -5.09
C PRO A 185 -13.27 -4.83 -3.80
N VAL A 186 -12.20 -4.04 -3.80
CA VAL A 186 -11.35 -3.82 -2.61
C VAL A 186 -12.12 -3.07 -1.53
N VAL A 187 -12.84 -2.00 -1.87
CA VAL A 187 -13.71 -1.27 -0.92
C VAL A 187 -14.72 -2.22 -0.26
N ARG A 188 -15.35 -3.09 -1.05
CA ARG A 188 -16.31 -4.08 -0.53
C ARG A 188 -15.64 -5.07 0.42
N VAL A 189 -14.49 -5.64 0.06
CA VAL A 189 -13.74 -6.55 0.93
C VAL A 189 -13.31 -5.85 2.22
N ALA A 190 -12.76 -4.66 2.11
CA ALA A 190 -12.31 -3.88 3.26
C ALA A 190 -13.47 -3.58 4.22
N ARG A 191 -14.58 -3.07 3.69
CA ARG A 191 -15.74 -2.67 4.50
C ARG A 191 -16.57 -3.84 5.00
N ASP A 192 -16.92 -4.78 4.12
CA ASP A 192 -17.94 -5.81 4.41
C ASP A 192 -17.34 -7.08 5.02
N ILE A 193 -16.09 -7.43 4.68
CA ILE A 193 -15.40 -8.61 5.20
C ILE A 193 -14.48 -8.26 6.37
N LEU A 194 -13.63 -7.24 6.21
CA LEU A 194 -12.67 -6.85 7.24
C LEU A 194 -13.27 -5.90 8.28
N GLY A 195 -14.41 -5.27 7.97
CA GLY A 195 -15.08 -4.33 8.86
C GLY A 195 -14.34 -3.01 9.05
N LEU A 196 -13.53 -2.63 8.06
CA LEU A 196 -12.78 -1.38 8.09
C LEU A 196 -13.73 -0.19 7.86
N PRO A 197 -13.71 0.87 8.70
CA PRO A 197 -14.56 2.03 8.56
C PRO A 197 -14.05 3.00 7.50
N LEU A 198 -13.99 2.54 6.23
CA LEU A 198 -13.66 3.40 5.09
C LEU A 198 -14.85 4.27 4.73
N ILE A 199 -14.64 5.56 4.59
CA ILE A 199 -15.64 6.53 4.13
C ILE A 199 -15.16 7.23 2.85
N PRO A 200 -16.08 7.73 1.99
CA PRO A 200 -15.67 8.53 0.83
C PRO A 200 -14.84 9.74 1.25
N LEU A 201 -13.72 9.98 0.59
CA LEU A 201 -12.87 11.13 0.84
C LEU A 201 -13.59 12.40 0.39
N ALA A 202 -13.82 13.34 1.31
CA ALA A 202 -14.55 14.58 1.09
C ALA A 202 -15.90 14.40 0.35
N GLY A 203 -16.55 13.23 0.52
CA GLY A 203 -17.83 12.94 -0.14
C GLY A 203 -17.74 12.68 -1.64
N THR A 204 -16.56 12.41 -2.20
CA THR A 204 -16.37 12.12 -3.63
C THR A 204 -17.19 10.93 -4.10
N PRO A 205 -17.84 11.02 -5.29
CA PRO A 205 -18.50 9.87 -5.90
C PRO A 205 -17.47 8.88 -6.48
N PRO A 206 -17.88 7.65 -6.83
CA PRO A 206 -17.04 6.73 -7.60
C PRO A 206 -16.68 7.30 -8.97
N PHE A 207 -15.47 6.98 -9.46
CA PHE A 207 -14.91 7.50 -10.71
C PHE A 207 -14.05 6.44 -11.43
N THR A 208 -13.58 6.76 -12.65
CA THR A 208 -12.60 5.94 -13.37
C THR A 208 -11.20 6.45 -13.06
N HIS A 209 -10.28 5.57 -12.67
CA HIS A 209 -8.89 5.88 -12.39
C HIS A 209 -7.99 4.84 -13.05
N MET A 210 -6.98 5.31 -13.82
CA MET A 210 -6.04 4.44 -14.54
C MET A 210 -6.77 3.31 -15.32
N ASP A 211 -7.76 3.69 -16.12
CA ASP A 211 -8.63 2.82 -16.91
C ASP A 211 -9.48 1.80 -16.12
N ALA A 212 -9.35 1.74 -14.81
CA ALA A 212 -10.21 0.94 -13.95
C ALA A 212 -11.48 1.73 -13.57
N PRO A 213 -12.69 1.20 -13.85
CA PRO A 213 -13.94 1.88 -13.51
C PRO A 213 -14.33 1.66 -12.03
N ASN A 214 -15.20 2.55 -11.54
CA ASN A 214 -15.80 2.46 -10.20
C ASN A 214 -14.79 2.46 -9.05
N ASN A 215 -13.72 3.24 -9.18
CA ASN A 215 -12.83 3.53 -8.07
C ASN A 215 -13.48 4.52 -7.10
N GLN A 216 -13.10 4.44 -5.84
CA GLN A 216 -13.55 5.35 -4.80
C GLN A 216 -12.33 5.92 -4.07
N ALA A 217 -12.24 7.24 -4.03
CA ALA A 217 -11.35 7.89 -3.08
C ALA A 217 -11.92 7.71 -1.67
N VAL A 218 -11.10 7.19 -0.76
CA VAL A 218 -11.52 6.84 0.60
C VAL A 218 -10.62 7.47 1.64
N TYR A 219 -11.20 7.66 2.81
CA TYR A 219 -10.52 8.10 4.02
C TYR A 219 -10.76 7.10 5.15
N ALA A 220 -9.76 6.96 6.03
CA ALA A 220 -9.92 6.29 7.30
C ALA A 220 -9.05 6.92 8.40
N HIS A 221 -9.58 6.95 9.61
CA HIS A 221 -8.81 7.26 10.81
C HIS A 221 -8.09 5.99 11.29
N VAL A 222 -6.76 5.97 11.23
CA VAL A 222 -5.93 4.77 11.45
C VAL A 222 -6.14 4.13 12.83
N PRO A 223 -6.17 4.88 13.95
CA PRO A 223 -6.48 4.30 15.26
C PRO A 223 -7.85 3.60 15.30
N SER A 224 -8.85 4.15 14.59
CA SER A 224 -10.18 3.52 14.48
C SER A 224 -10.13 2.25 13.64
N LEU A 225 -9.35 2.22 12.56
CA LEU A 225 -9.12 1.00 11.76
C LEU A 225 -8.59 -0.13 12.65
N LEU A 226 -7.53 0.15 13.41
CA LEU A 226 -6.88 -0.83 14.27
C LEU A 226 -7.82 -1.31 15.40
N GLY A 227 -8.58 -0.41 16.00
CA GLY A 227 -9.54 -0.73 17.05
C GLY A 227 -10.77 -1.51 16.59
N LEU A 228 -11.19 -1.33 15.34
CA LEU A 228 -12.41 -1.93 14.77
C LEU A 228 -12.14 -3.14 13.88
N ALA A 229 -10.90 -3.31 13.43
CA ALA A 229 -10.51 -4.43 12.57
C ALA A 229 -10.95 -5.77 13.16
N GLY A 230 -11.71 -6.52 12.38
CA GLY A 230 -12.21 -7.83 12.77
C GLY A 230 -13.38 -7.85 13.77
N ARG A 231 -13.97 -6.70 14.17
CA ARG A 231 -15.18 -6.71 15.01
C ARG A 231 -16.37 -7.35 14.31
N ARG A 232 -16.52 -7.14 12.99
CA ARG A 232 -17.59 -7.73 12.19
C ARG A 232 -17.37 -9.22 11.90
N ASN A 233 -16.12 -9.67 11.86
CA ASN A 233 -15.78 -11.07 11.62
C ASN A 233 -14.84 -11.57 12.73
N ARG A 234 -15.42 -12.31 13.69
CA ARG A 234 -14.69 -12.81 14.87
C ARG A 234 -13.46 -13.65 14.50
N LYS A 235 -13.54 -14.46 13.43
CA LYS A 235 -12.40 -15.29 12.97
C LYS A 235 -11.27 -14.42 12.41
N VAL A 236 -11.61 -13.38 11.63
CA VAL A 236 -10.63 -12.40 11.12
C VAL A 236 -10.04 -11.62 12.29
N GLY A 237 -10.86 -11.12 13.21
CA GLY A 237 -10.41 -10.39 14.40
C GLY A 237 -9.48 -11.21 15.30
N GLN A 238 -9.76 -12.51 15.48
CA GLN A 238 -8.88 -13.41 16.21
C GLN A 238 -7.54 -13.62 15.50
N ARG A 239 -7.53 -13.78 14.17
CA ARG A 239 -6.29 -13.90 13.39
C ARG A 239 -5.46 -12.62 13.42
N ILE A 240 -6.09 -11.46 13.29
CA ILE A 240 -5.43 -10.16 13.43
C ILE A 240 -4.81 -10.06 14.83
N LYS A 241 -5.58 -10.30 15.90
CA LYS A 241 -5.07 -10.27 17.28
C LYS A 241 -3.94 -11.27 17.52
N ALA A 242 -4.08 -12.51 17.05
CA ALA A 242 -3.04 -13.52 17.17
C ALA A 242 -1.76 -13.10 16.43
N SER A 243 -1.88 -12.44 15.27
CA SER A 243 -0.71 -11.95 14.54
C SER A 243 0.09 -10.86 15.29
N PHE A 244 -0.54 -10.16 16.26
CA PHE A 244 0.12 -9.19 17.12
C PHE A 244 0.59 -9.79 18.46
N ALA A 245 0.04 -10.95 18.87
CA ALA A 245 0.32 -11.54 20.18
C ALA A 245 1.61 -12.37 20.24
N ASP A 246 2.08 -12.88 19.08
CA ASP A 246 3.16 -13.86 19.02
C ASP A 246 4.56 -13.28 18.80
N GLU A 247 4.75 -11.96 18.88
CA GLU A 247 6.08 -11.40 18.66
C GLU A 247 6.45 -10.31 19.67
N ALA A 248 7.61 -10.51 20.26
CA ALA A 248 8.50 -9.38 20.50
C ALA A 248 8.56 -8.56 19.19
N LEU A 249 8.12 -7.28 19.23
CA LEU A 249 8.20 -6.35 18.10
C LEU A 249 9.55 -6.54 17.42
N PRO A 250 9.60 -6.76 16.09
CA PRO A 250 10.87 -6.84 15.39
C PRO A 250 11.70 -5.63 15.78
N SER A 251 12.99 -5.86 16.10
CA SER A 251 13.85 -4.76 16.51
C SER A 251 13.87 -3.67 15.43
N PRO A 252 14.10 -2.40 15.77
CA PRO A 252 14.27 -1.32 14.78
C PRO A 252 15.20 -1.69 13.64
N ASP A 253 16.22 -2.51 13.91
CA ASP A 253 17.21 -2.99 12.93
C ASP A 253 16.64 -3.97 11.88
N GLN A 254 15.44 -4.52 12.07
CA GLN A 254 14.74 -5.34 11.07
C GLN A 254 13.97 -4.52 10.04
N PHE A 255 13.74 -3.23 10.31
CA PHE A 255 13.07 -2.28 9.43
C PHE A 255 14.02 -1.22 8.89
N ALA A 256 15.16 -1.01 9.52
CA ALA A 256 16.23 -0.19 9.00
C ALA A 256 17.09 -1.06 8.08
N ALA A 257 16.82 -1.01 6.76
CA ALA A 257 17.86 -1.26 5.79
C ALA A 257 18.86 -0.13 5.95
N ARG A 258 20.01 -0.40 6.56
CA ARG A 258 21.18 0.44 6.40
C ARG A 258 21.79 0.18 5.06
#